data_55b0fcc3d3bb011b8cec13b7afb3167c
#
_entry.id   55b0fcc3d3bb011b8cec13b7afb3167c
#
_cell.length_a   1.000
_cell.length_b   1.000
_cell.length_c   1.000
_cell.angle_alpha   90.00
_cell.angle_beta   90.00
_cell.angle_gamma   90.00
#
_symmetry.space_group_name_H-M   'P 1'
#
loop_
_entity.id
_entity.type
_entity.pdbx_description
1 polymer ?
#
loop_
_entity_poly.entity_id
_entity_poly.type
_entity_poly.pdbx_seq_one_letter_code
_entity_poly.pdbx_strand_id
1 'polypeptide(L)'
;MHAANTSLNRFIRILGFCSLLSILYSSIAGAASAPSSGGAPSRSDSMDELYEKAKKEGGRLVLYIALSPRSEQVVIPAFKKRFPTIEINHIDATSDKLVARALTEARGGRVLGDIFGGTPGYLAQMREQNLLAPLSIPEAAAYPANLKGTDWVATDTQYFIAGWNTNLVKKGEEPRQLEDFADPKWKNRLIAEPRDFQLLMGLGKRKYKSDEKAIDLFKRIAVNQVEFHKGHSQLAELLVAGQAAVCITCYSHHFPPRIKKGAPLQPLLSEGVGEVGGSVTILKGAPNPAAALLWARWAVSEEGQRAYAQAGETPAHPNVQPTEKVRPATPYMLTADEVKEFPKYEKLWKEIFQLR
;
A
#
# COMPACT_ATOMS: atom_id res chain seq x y z
N MET A 1 -5.66 67.66 -17.18
CA MET A 1 -7.01 68.21 -17.30
C MET A 1 -7.90 67.32 -16.44
N HIS A 2 -8.15 67.77 -15.29
CA HIS A 2 -9.43 68.20 -14.66
C HIS A 2 -10.36 67.03 -14.37
N ALA A 3 -10.88 66.76 -13.21
CA ALA A 3 -11.00 67.34 -11.89
C ALA A 3 -11.94 66.35 -11.16
N ALA A 4 -11.69 65.85 -9.98
CA ALA A 4 -12.08 66.29 -8.66
C ALA A 4 -13.56 66.69 -8.48
N ASN A 5 -14.24 66.01 -7.56
CA ASN A 5 -14.95 66.60 -6.37
C ASN A 5 -15.87 65.55 -5.75
N THR A 6 -15.63 65.14 -4.54
CA THR A 6 -16.05 65.59 -3.17
C THR A 6 -17.54 65.94 -3.01
N SER A 7 -18.19 65.31 -2.04
CA SER A 7 -18.74 65.83 -0.75
C SER A 7 -19.89 64.94 -0.27
N LEU A 8 -19.91 64.50 0.91
CA LEU A 8 -20.16 65.12 2.24
C LEU A 8 -21.55 64.83 2.77
N ASN A 9 -21.60 64.11 3.87
CA ASN A 9 -22.52 64.15 5.03
C ASN A 9 -23.97 64.52 4.85
N ARG A 10 -24.84 63.68 5.41
CA ARG A 10 -25.88 64.19 6.40
C ARG A 10 -26.31 63.06 7.36
N PHE A 11 -26.10 63.33 8.65
CA PHE A 11 -26.74 62.77 9.83
C PHE A 11 -28.24 63.11 9.85
N ILE A 12 -29.11 62.13 10.17
CA ILE A 12 -30.35 62.34 10.84
C ILE A 12 -30.57 61.24 11.87
N ARG A 13 -30.57 61.63 13.16
CA ARG A 13 -31.11 60.89 14.31
C ARG A 13 -32.61 61.00 14.30
N ILE A 14 -33.33 59.88 14.46
CA ILE A 14 -34.68 59.91 15.05
C ILE A 14 -34.77 58.80 16.10
N LEU A 15 -35.02 59.20 17.35
CA LEU A 15 -35.42 58.34 18.46
C LEU A 15 -36.89 57.92 18.28
N GLY A 16 -37.23 56.74 18.74
CA GLY A 16 -38.53 56.57 19.33
C GLY A 16 -39.24 55.25 19.05
N PHE A 17 -39.44 54.55 20.08
CA PHE A 17 -40.57 53.75 20.56
C PHE A 17 -40.36 52.22 20.61
N CYS A 18 -40.25 51.76 21.84
CA CYS A 18 -40.45 50.38 22.28
C CYS A 18 -41.83 49.86 21.93
N SER A 19 -41.91 48.69 21.43
CA SER A 19 -43.05 47.78 21.61
C SER A 19 -42.53 46.34 21.71
N LEU A 20 -42.66 45.84 22.93
CA LEU A 20 -42.45 44.43 23.25
C LEU A 20 -43.54 43.61 22.55
N LEU A 21 -43.08 42.71 21.61
CA LEU A 21 -43.91 41.64 21.16
C LEU A 21 -43.12 40.34 21.43
N SER A 22 -43.50 39.69 22.53
CA SER A 22 -42.95 38.38 22.91
C SER A 22 -43.53 37.30 21.98
N ILE A 23 -42.77 36.90 20.97
CA ILE A 23 -43.12 35.71 20.17
C ILE A 23 -42.47 34.53 20.87
N LEU A 24 -43.31 33.69 21.49
CA LEU A 24 -42.94 32.36 21.95
C LEU A 24 -42.57 31.51 20.72
N TYR A 25 -41.28 31.34 20.47
CA TYR A 25 -40.77 30.26 19.62
C TYR A 25 -40.75 28.99 20.47
N SER A 26 -41.76 28.14 20.29
CA SER A 26 -41.72 26.77 20.75
C SER A 26 -40.63 26.02 19.95
N SER A 27 -39.46 25.89 20.56
CA SER A 27 -38.40 25.04 20.04
C SER A 27 -38.87 23.59 20.13
N ILE A 28 -39.33 23.04 19.03
CA ILE A 28 -39.40 21.61 18.85
C ILE A 28 -37.95 21.14 18.71
N ALA A 29 -37.30 20.83 19.81
CA ALA A 29 -36.09 20.08 19.85
C ALA A 29 -36.46 18.65 19.39
N GLY A 30 -36.32 18.38 18.10
CA GLY A 30 -36.26 17.04 17.59
C GLY A 30 -35.03 16.39 18.23
N ALA A 31 -35.27 15.58 19.26
CA ALA A 31 -34.28 14.70 19.82
C ALA A 31 -33.84 13.77 18.69
N ALA A 32 -32.73 14.09 18.04
CA ALA A 32 -31.97 13.12 17.31
C ALA A 32 -31.61 12.02 18.32
N SER A 33 -32.25 10.88 18.23
CA SER A 33 -31.94 9.69 19.03
C SER A 33 -30.46 9.39 18.82
N ALA A 34 -29.66 9.58 19.88
CA ALA A 34 -28.31 9.08 19.92
C ALA A 34 -28.32 7.59 19.56
N PRO A 35 -27.39 7.10 18.74
CA PRO A 35 -27.34 5.68 18.44
C PRO A 35 -27.18 4.93 19.75
N SER A 36 -28.06 3.93 19.95
CA SER A 36 -28.07 3.05 21.10
C SER A 36 -26.66 2.52 21.37
N SER A 37 -26.21 2.60 22.61
CA SER A 37 -24.92 2.17 23.13
C SER A 37 -24.65 0.67 22.89
N GLY A 38 -24.30 0.30 21.68
CA GLY A 38 -23.45 -0.85 21.44
C GLY A 38 -22.06 -0.46 21.99
N GLY A 39 -21.57 -1.15 23.03
CA GLY A 39 -20.29 -0.84 23.63
C GLY A 39 -19.20 -0.74 22.55
N ALA A 40 -18.23 0.17 22.74
CA ALA A 40 -17.11 0.34 21.81
C ALA A 40 -16.48 -1.03 21.46
N PRO A 41 -16.01 -1.23 20.20
CA PRO A 41 -15.42 -2.48 19.80
C PRO A 41 -14.19 -2.78 20.67
N SER A 42 -14.14 -4.00 21.21
CA SER A 42 -13.02 -4.49 22.01
C SER A 42 -12.14 -5.41 21.18
N ARG A 43 -10.84 -5.36 21.44
CA ARG A 43 -9.84 -6.26 20.85
C ARG A 43 -10.07 -7.73 21.23
N SER A 44 -10.76 -7.98 22.34
CA SER A 44 -11.12 -9.32 22.82
C SER A 44 -12.44 -9.85 22.23
N ASP A 45 -13.22 -9.02 21.55
CA ASP A 45 -14.45 -9.47 20.91
C ASP A 45 -14.14 -10.56 19.87
N SER A 46 -15.02 -11.56 19.75
CA SER A 46 -14.97 -12.51 18.65
C SER A 46 -15.30 -11.84 17.30
N MET A 47 -14.99 -12.48 16.18
CA MET A 47 -15.38 -11.99 14.86
C MET A 47 -16.91 -11.83 14.74
N ASP A 48 -17.68 -12.72 15.34
CA ASP A 48 -19.14 -12.68 15.29
C ASP A 48 -19.69 -11.52 16.15
N GLU A 49 -19.10 -11.26 17.32
CA GLU A 49 -19.44 -10.09 18.14
C GLU A 49 -19.11 -8.78 17.44
N LEU A 50 -17.94 -8.68 16.79
CA LEU A 50 -17.60 -7.51 15.97
C LEU A 50 -18.56 -7.33 14.80
N TYR A 51 -18.99 -8.41 14.16
CA TYR A 51 -19.95 -8.35 13.09
C TYR A 51 -21.31 -7.81 13.57
N GLU A 52 -21.80 -8.28 14.74
CA GLU A 52 -23.04 -7.76 15.34
C GLU A 52 -22.89 -6.27 15.71
N LYS A 53 -21.74 -5.85 16.24
CA LYS A 53 -21.46 -4.43 16.51
C LYS A 53 -21.43 -3.60 15.23
N ALA A 54 -20.76 -4.09 14.19
CA ALA A 54 -20.68 -3.40 12.90
C ALA A 54 -22.08 -3.22 12.26
N LYS A 55 -22.97 -4.21 12.38
CA LYS A 55 -24.38 -4.07 11.93
C LYS A 55 -25.10 -2.94 12.68
N LYS A 56 -24.88 -2.84 13.98
CA LYS A 56 -25.49 -1.78 14.81
C LYS A 56 -24.93 -0.38 14.49
N GLU A 57 -23.68 -0.29 14.02
CA GLU A 57 -23.08 0.95 13.50
C GLU A 57 -23.62 1.37 12.14
N GLY A 58 -24.44 0.55 11.49
CA GLY A 58 -25.01 0.82 10.17
C GLY A 58 -24.43 -0.02 9.05
N GLY A 59 -23.58 -1.02 9.35
CA GLY A 59 -23.07 -2.01 8.40
C GLY A 59 -22.23 -1.42 7.27
N ARG A 60 -21.51 -0.33 7.48
CA ARG A 60 -20.68 0.33 6.45
C ARG A 60 -19.21 0.16 6.75
N LEU A 61 -18.41 0.12 5.68
CA LEU A 61 -16.95 0.07 5.75
C LEU A 61 -16.35 0.81 4.56
N VAL A 62 -15.46 1.76 4.81
CA VAL A 62 -14.77 2.53 3.78
C VAL A 62 -13.30 2.15 3.72
N LEU A 63 -12.86 1.62 2.58
CA LEU A 63 -11.50 1.12 2.36
C LEU A 63 -10.68 2.09 1.51
N TYR A 64 -9.57 2.56 2.04
CA TYR A 64 -8.50 3.27 1.32
C TYR A 64 -7.34 2.32 1.11
N ILE A 65 -7.48 1.40 0.17
CA ILE A 65 -6.49 0.35 -0.15
C ILE A 65 -6.29 0.31 -1.66
N ALA A 66 -5.05 0.39 -2.10
CA ALA A 66 -4.71 0.20 -3.51
C ALA A 66 -4.70 -1.31 -3.84
N LEU A 67 -5.84 -1.84 -4.24
CA LEU A 67 -5.96 -3.22 -4.70
C LEU A 67 -5.77 -3.31 -6.22
N SER A 68 -5.13 -4.39 -6.69
CA SER A 68 -5.20 -4.73 -8.10
C SER A 68 -6.65 -5.10 -8.48
N PRO A 69 -7.08 -4.93 -9.74
CA PRO A 69 -8.42 -5.34 -10.15
C PRO A 69 -8.74 -6.81 -9.81
N ARG A 70 -7.75 -7.68 -9.88
CA ARG A 70 -7.89 -9.09 -9.48
C ARG A 70 -8.07 -9.24 -7.98
N SER A 71 -7.29 -8.52 -7.19
CA SER A 71 -7.38 -8.59 -5.72
C SER A 71 -8.70 -8.04 -5.24
N GLU A 72 -9.20 -6.95 -5.82
CA GLU A 72 -10.52 -6.41 -5.54
C GLU A 72 -11.63 -7.44 -5.79
N GLN A 73 -11.59 -8.12 -6.96
CA GLN A 73 -12.60 -9.12 -7.37
C GLN A 73 -12.58 -10.40 -6.54
N VAL A 74 -11.54 -10.65 -5.74
CA VAL A 74 -11.43 -11.86 -4.91
C VAL A 74 -11.56 -11.53 -3.44
N VAL A 75 -10.82 -10.55 -2.93
CA VAL A 75 -10.71 -10.25 -1.50
C VAL A 75 -12.02 -9.66 -0.95
N ILE A 76 -12.58 -8.65 -1.64
CA ILE A 76 -13.83 -8.02 -1.20
C ILE A 76 -15.00 -9.01 -1.20
N PRO A 77 -15.25 -9.79 -2.26
CA PRO A 77 -16.30 -10.82 -2.24
C PRO A 77 -16.08 -11.91 -1.18
N ALA A 78 -14.84 -12.30 -0.89
CA ALA A 78 -14.55 -13.27 0.16
C ALA A 78 -14.96 -12.74 1.55
N PHE A 79 -14.63 -11.48 1.86
CA PHE A 79 -15.11 -10.83 3.08
C PHE A 79 -16.64 -10.74 3.12
N LYS A 80 -17.27 -10.29 2.05
CA LYS A 80 -18.74 -10.19 1.95
C LYS A 80 -19.45 -11.54 2.07
N LYS A 81 -18.82 -12.62 1.61
CA LYS A 81 -19.36 -13.98 1.80
C LYS A 81 -19.43 -14.35 3.28
N ARG A 82 -18.45 -13.94 4.07
CA ARG A 82 -18.42 -14.19 5.53
C ARG A 82 -19.31 -13.20 6.30
N PHE A 83 -19.39 -11.93 5.84
CA PHE A 83 -20.09 -10.83 6.51
C PHE A 83 -21.03 -10.09 5.54
N PRO A 84 -22.13 -10.72 5.11
CA PRO A 84 -22.92 -10.29 3.94
C PRO A 84 -23.62 -8.94 4.13
N THR A 85 -23.90 -8.50 5.36
CA THR A 85 -24.59 -7.22 5.61
C THR A 85 -23.68 -6.00 5.65
N ILE A 86 -22.35 -6.20 5.55
CA ILE A 86 -21.42 -5.08 5.51
C ILE A 86 -21.32 -4.54 4.08
N GLU A 87 -21.74 -3.29 3.91
CA GLU A 87 -21.56 -2.54 2.67
C GLU A 87 -20.16 -1.96 2.62
N ILE A 88 -19.39 -2.38 1.60
CA ILE A 88 -18.01 -1.90 1.39
C ILE A 88 -18.02 -0.80 0.35
N ASN A 89 -17.49 0.36 0.72
CA ASN A 89 -17.11 1.43 -0.18
C ASN A 89 -15.59 1.40 -0.37
N HIS A 90 -15.13 0.77 -1.43
CA HIS A 90 -13.71 0.75 -1.80
C HIS A 90 -13.38 1.95 -2.68
N ILE A 91 -12.41 2.75 -2.27
CA ILE A 91 -11.93 3.89 -3.05
C ILE A 91 -10.75 3.41 -3.89
N ASP A 92 -11.04 3.10 -5.16
CA ASP A 92 -10.03 2.69 -6.12
C ASP A 92 -9.14 3.87 -6.52
N ALA A 93 -7.93 3.88 -5.98
CA ALA A 93 -6.89 4.87 -6.30
C ALA A 93 -5.50 4.33 -5.95
N THR A 94 -4.46 4.96 -6.49
CA THR A 94 -3.07 4.68 -6.12
C THR A 94 -2.80 5.13 -4.68
N SER A 95 -1.87 4.47 -4.00
CA SER A 95 -1.59 4.73 -2.58
C SER A 95 -1.24 6.19 -2.27
N ASP A 96 -0.50 6.87 -3.17
CA ASP A 96 -0.19 8.31 -3.04
C ASP A 96 -1.45 9.19 -3.04
N LYS A 97 -2.43 8.87 -3.90
CA LYS A 97 -3.72 9.58 -3.95
C LYS A 97 -4.57 9.30 -2.71
N LEU A 98 -4.54 8.07 -2.20
CA LEU A 98 -5.24 7.71 -0.96
C LEU A 98 -4.64 8.42 0.25
N VAL A 99 -3.32 8.54 0.34
CA VAL A 99 -2.64 9.34 1.37
C VAL A 99 -3.04 10.81 1.25
N ALA A 100 -2.94 11.39 0.05
CA ALA A 100 -3.31 12.79 -0.18
C ALA A 100 -4.79 13.07 0.21
N ARG A 101 -5.69 12.13 -0.09
CA ARG A 101 -7.09 12.19 0.30
C ARG A 101 -7.25 12.20 1.83
N ALA A 102 -6.67 11.21 2.52
CA ALA A 102 -6.77 11.11 3.98
C ALA A 102 -6.19 12.35 4.68
N LEU A 103 -5.06 12.87 4.18
CA LEU A 103 -4.46 14.13 4.67
C LEU A 103 -5.37 15.33 4.47
N THR A 104 -6.04 15.44 3.32
CA THR A 104 -6.95 16.53 3.01
C THR A 104 -8.19 16.48 3.89
N GLU A 105 -8.77 15.31 4.08
CA GLU A 105 -9.91 15.08 4.98
C GLU A 105 -9.56 15.46 6.43
N ALA A 106 -8.38 15.01 6.91
CA ALA A 106 -7.92 15.32 8.27
C ALA A 106 -7.69 16.82 8.49
N ARG A 107 -7.12 17.54 7.50
CA ARG A 107 -6.99 19.01 7.55
C ARG A 107 -8.34 19.70 7.61
N GLY A 108 -9.37 19.13 6.99
CA GLY A 108 -10.76 19.58 7.09
C GLY A 108 -11.47 19.15 8.37
N GLY A 109 -10.77 18.54 9.34
CA GLY A 109 -11.34 18.05 10.60
C GLY A 109 -12.27 16.85 10.44
N ARG A 110 -12.16 16.11 9.34
CA ARG A 110 -13.02 14.97 9.02
C ARG A 110 -12.19 13.74 8.71
N VAL A 111 -12.69 12.56 9.11
CA VAL A 111 -12.18 11.26 8.72
C VAL A 111 -13.33 10.52 8.04
N LEU A 112 -13.17 10.15 6.78
CA LEU A 112 -14.22 9.51 6.00
C LEU A 112 -13.88 8.04 5.70
N GLY A 113 -12.59 7.67 5.73
CA GLY A 113 -12.14 6.30 5.61
C GLY A 113 -12.10 5.59 6.95
N ASP A 114 -12.23 4.27 6.92
CA ASP A 114 -12.09 3.41 8.10
C ASP A 114 -10.74 2.71 8.12
N ILE A 115 -10.37 2.14 6.98
CA ILE A 115 -9.14 1.39 6.78
C ILE A 115 -8.23 2.14 5.81
N PHE A 116 -6.95 2.15 6.11
CA PHE A 116 -5.91 2.48 5.14
C PHE A 116 -5.02 1.25 4.94
N GLY A 117 -4.65 0.98 3.69
CA GLY A 117 -3.71 -0.06 3.33
C GLY A 117 -2.62 0.48 2.41
N GLY A 118 -1.37 0.15 2.70
CA GLY A 118 -0.25 0.61 1.90
C GLY A 118 1.08 0.00 2.32
N THR A 119 2.13 0.36 1.61
CA THR A 119 3.50 -0.03 1.95
C THR A 119 4.02 0.76 3.16
N PRO A 120 5.11 0.32 3.81
CA PRO A 120 5.68 1.01 4.96
C PRO A 120 5.97 2.50 4.75
N GLY A 121 6.36 2.91 3.54
CA GLY A 121 6.60 4.32 3.22
C GLY A 121 5.36 5.20 3.36
N TYR A 122 4.22 4.72 2.90
CA TYR A 122 2.94 5.44 3.06
C TYR A 122 2.44 5.41 4.49
N LEU A 123 2.65 4.30 5.22
CA LEU A 123 2.33 4.24 6.65
C LEU A 123 3.15 5.26 7.46
N ALA A 124 4.43 5.45 7.14
CA ALA A 124 5.28 6.45 7.77
C ALA A 124 4.70 7.86 7.61
N GLN A 125 4.30 8.24 6.38
CA GLN A 125 3.66 9.53 6.10
C GLN A 125 2.37 9.73 6.92
N MET A 126 1.52 8.70 6.98
CA MET A 126 0.28 8.75 7.75
C MET A 126 0.53 8.87 9.26
N ARG A 127 1.56 8.18 9.76
CA ARG A 127 1.97 8.21 11.18
C ARG A 127 2.52 9.56 11.60
N GLU A 128 3.34 10.21 10.78
CA GLU A 128 3.87 11.57 11.00
C GLU A 128 2.74 12.58 11.20
N GLN A 129 1.60 12.37 10.55
CA GLN A 129 0.41 13.21 10.69
C GLN A 129 -0.56 12.70 11.78
N ASN A 130 -0.19 11.71 12.58
CA ASN A 130 -0.99 11.11 13.67
C ASN A 130 -2.37 10.62 13.21
N LEU A 131 -2.44 10.04 12.00
CA LEU A 131 -3.68 9.58 11.37
C LEU A 131 -3.97 8.08 11.58
N LEU A 132 -3.05 7.33 12.19
CA LEU A 132 -3.22 5.90 12.43
C LEU A 132 -3.63 5.63 13.87
N ALA A 133 -4.60 4.72 14.04
CA ALA A 133 -4.97 4.21 15.35
C ALA A 133 -4.06 3.03 15.75
N PRO A 134 -3.77 2.83 17.03
CA PRO A 134 -3.08 1.62 17.49
C PRO A 134 -3.86 0.37 17.10
N LEU A 135 -3.18 -0.60 16.48
CA LEU A 135 -3.74 -1.87 16.03
C LEU A 135 -3.11 -3.03 16.81
N SER A 136 -3.78 -3.49 17.87
CA SER A 136 -3.38 -4.68 18.63
C SER A 136 -4.52 -5.70 18.54
N ILE A 137 -4.31 -6.72 17.73
CA ILE A 137 -5.30 -7.74 17.39
C ILE A 137 -4.72 -9.13 17.62
N PRO A 138 -5.53 -10.12 18.04
CA PRO A 138 -5.02 -11.47 18.38
C PRO A 138 -4.31 -12.14 17.18
N GLU A 139 -4.83 -11.97 15.98
CA GLU A 139 -4.30 -12.57 14.76
C GLU A 139 -2.86 -12.12 14.47
N ALA A 140 -2.47 -10.92 14.89
CA ALA A 140 -1.11 -10.42 14.74
C ALA A 140 -0.06 -11.22 15.55
N ALA A 141 -0.47 -12.04 16.50
CA ALA A 141 0.45 -12.89 17.27
C ALA A 141 1.21 -13.88 16.37
N ALA A 142 0.58 -14.39 15.32
CA ALA A 142 1.19 -15.32 14.37
C ALA A 142 2.25 -14.67 13.47
N TYR A 143 2.24 -13.35 13.32
CA TYR A 143 3.11 -12.64 12.40
C TYR A 143 4.50 -12.39 13.00
N PRO A 144 5.59 -12.58 12.22
CA PRO A 144 6.93 -12.21 12.63
C PRO A 144 7.04 -10.68 12.85
N ALA A 145 8.01 -10.27 13.66
CA ALA A 145 8.14 -8.88 14.09
C ALA A 145 8.34 -7.88 12.91
N ASN A 146 8.96 -8.30 11.84
CA ASN A 146 9.19 -7.47 10.64
C ASN A 146 7.95 -7.32 9.73
N LEU A 147 6.86 -8.03 10.00
CA LEU A 147 5.61 -7.96 9.23
C LEU A 147 4.45 -7.34 10.03
N LYS A 148 4.74 -6.70 11.16
CA LYS A 148 3.76 -5.98 11.98
C LYS A 148 4.41 -4.83 12.75
N GLY A 149 3.58 -3.87 13.16
CA GLY A 149 3.96 -2.76 14.02
C GLY A 149 2.91 -2.51 15.09
N THR A 150 2.96 -1.35 15.72
CA THR A 150 2.01 -0.94 16.76
C THR A 150 0.65 -0.51 16.19
N ASP A 151 0.61 -0.17 14.92
CA ASP A 151 -0.55 0.42 14.22
C ASP A 151 -0.85 -0.24 12.86
N TRP A 152 -0.17 -1.34 12.53
CA TRP A 152 -0.35 -2.05 11.25
C TRP A 152 0.04 -3.52 11.34
N VAL A 153 -0.50 -4.32 10.42
CA VAL A 153 -0.07 -5.69 10.14
C VAL A 153 -0.01 -5.87 8.62
N ALA A 154 1.00 -6.58 8.12
CA ALA A 154 1.14 -6.86 6.69
C ALA A 154 0.00 -7.75 6.18
N THR A 155 -0.54 -7.45 5.00
CA THR A 155 -1.48 -8.31 4.29
C THR A 155 -0.77 -9.20 3.27
N ASP A 156 0.29 -8.67 2.68
CA ASP A 156 1.08 -9.38 1.68
C ASP A 156 2.55 -8.92 1.68
N THR A 157 3.37 -9.71 1.02
CA THR A 157 4.77 -9.39 0.75
C THR A 157 5.00 -9.37 -0.75
N GLN A 158 5.90 -8.51 -1.21
CA GLN A 158 6.32 -8.50 -2.61
C GLN A 158 7.83 -8.70 -2.72
N TYR A 159 8.27 -9.25 -3.85
CA TYR A 159 9.67 -9.57 -4.07
C TYR A 159 10.15 -9.00 -5.39
N PHE A 160 11.21 -8.21 -5.32
CA PHE A 160 12.01 -7.79 -6.45
C PHE A 160 12.94 -8.93 -6.81
N ILE A 161 12.78 -9.44 -8.01
CA ILE A 161 13.59 -10.53 -8.58
C ILE A 161 14.03 -10.16 -9.99
N ALA A 162 15.04 -10.84 -10.48
CA ALA A 162 15.31 -10.85 -11.91
C ALA A 162 14.45 -11.92 -12.61
N GLY A 163 14.28 -11.75 -13.91
CA GLY A 163 13.69 -12.74 -14.78
C GLY A 163 13.96 -12.41 -16.24
N TRP A 164 13.79 -13.39 -17.12
CA TRP A 164 14.18 -13.26 -18.53
C TRP A 164 13.18 -13.90 -19.48
N ASN A 165 13.29 -13.50 -20.74
CA ASN A 165 12.62 -14.15 -21.86
C ASN A 165 13.47 -15.30 -22.37
N THR A 166 12.93 -16.54 -22.32
CA THR A 166 13.65 -17.77 -22.67
C THR A 166 13.94 -17.91 -24.16
N ASN A 167 13.30 -17.13 -25.02
CA ASN A 167 13.63 -17.08 -26.46
C ASN A 167 14.88 -16.21 -26.74
N LEU A 168 15.18 -15.24 -25.84
CA LEU A 168 16.28 -14.29 -25.99
C LEU A 168 17.49 -14.64 -25.14
N VAL A 169 17.31 -15.38 -24.03
CA VAL A 169 18.40 -15.93 -23.21
C VAL A 169 18.52 -17.39 -23.51
N LYS A 170 19.60 -17.77 -24.19
CA LYS A 170 19.82 -19.15 -24.65
C LYS A 170 20.13 -20.08 -23.50
N LYS A 171 19.83 -21.37 -23.70
CA LYS A 171 20.21 -22.42 -22.76
C LYS A 171 21.71 -22.41 -22.51
N GLY A 172 22.11 -22.36 -21.23
CA GLY A 172 23.50 -22.25 -20.79
C GLY A 172 23.99 -20.82 -20.54
N GLU A 173 23.21 -19.80 -20.94
CA GLU A 173 23.50 -18.39 -20.66
C GLU A 173 22.71 -17.86 -19.45
N GLU A 174 21.79 -18.67 -18.88
CA GLU A 174 20.86 -18.26 -17.85
C GLU A 174 21.60 -17.71 -16.61
N PRO A 175 21.11 -16.59 -16.05
CA PRO A 175 21.65 -16.07 -14.81
C PRO A 175 21.25 -16.98 -13.64
N ARG A 176 22.13 -17.13 -12.67
CA ARG A 176 21.92 -17.94 -11.46
C ARG A 176 21.73 -17.10 -10.21
N GLN A 177 22.28 -15.89 -10.25
CA GLN A 177 22.28 -14.91 -9.16
C GLN A 177 22.36 -13.48 -9.72
N LEU A 178 22.11 -12.48 -8.88
CA LEU A 178 22.08 -11.07 -9.31
C LEU A 178 23.47 -10.56 -9.77
N GLU A 179 24.56 -11.12 -9.23
CA GLU A 179 25.91 -10.78 -9.61
C GLU A 179 26.25 -11.09 -11.07
N ASP A 180 25.58 -12.08 -11.65
CA ASP A 180 25.81 -12.49 -13.04
C ASP A 180 25.48 -11.38 -14.04
N PHE A 181 24.63 -10.40 -13.65
CA PHE A 181 24.29 -9.27 -14.51
C PHE A 181 25.40 -8.21 -14.65
N ALA A 182 26.49 -8.35 -13.91
CA ALA A 182 27.70 -7.55 -14.12
C ALA A 182 28.56 -8.06 -15.31
N ASP A 183 28.26 -9.25 -15.87
CA ASP A 183 28.95 -9.80 -17.03
C ASP A 183 28.64 -8.94 -18.28
N PRO A 184 29.66 -8.55 -19.08
CA PRO A 184 29.49 -7.78 -20.33
C PRO A 184 28.55 -8.40 -21.37
N LYS A 185 28.30 -9.71 -21.32
CA LYS A 185 27.29 -10.37 -22.19
C LYS A 185 25.89 -9.79 -22.07
N TRP A 186 25.59 -9.11 -20.96
CA TRP A 186 24.29 -8.48 -20.70
C TRP A 186 24.17 -7.05 -21.22
N LYS A 187 25.21 -6.51 -21.86
CA LYS A 187 25.19 -5.12 -22.36
C LYS A 187 24.02 -4.89 -23.31
N ASN A 188 23.24 -3.82 -23.07
CA ASN A 188 22.03 -3.44 -23.80
C ASN A 188 20.91 -4.53 -23.77
N ARG A 189 20.91 -5.39 -22.77
CA ARG A 189 19.93 -6.50 -22.65
C ARG A 189 19.10 -6.41 -21.36
N LEU A 190 19.39 -5.45 -20.49
CA LEU A 190 18.81 -5.31 -19.15
C LEU A 190 17.80 -4.19 -19.12
N ILE A 191 16.65 -4.44 -18.50
CA ILE A 191 15.68 -3.40 -18.12
C ILE A 191 15.45 -3.38 -16.62
N ALA A 192 15.05 -2.20 -16.08
CA ALA A 192 14.72 -2.02 -14.69
C ALA A 192 13.66 -0.90 -14.48
N GLU A 193 13.08 -0.83 -13.31
CA GLU A 193 12.24 0.29 -12.87
C GLU A 193 13.13 1.35 -12.19
N PRO A 194 12.98 2.64 -12.51
CA PRO A 194 13.92 3.66 -12.04
C PRO A 194 13.88 3.94 -10.52
N ARG A 195 12.86 3.45 -9.80
CA ARG A 195 12.67 3.70 -8.37
C ARG A 195 13.00 2.51 -7.47
N ASP A 196 13.51 1.41 -8.04
CA ASP A 196 13.71 0.13 -7.31
C ASP A 196 15.02 0.08 -6.52
N PHE A 197 15.36 1.17 -5.83
CA PHE A 197 16.52 1.24 -4.94
C PHE A 197 16.47 0.21 -3.81
N GLN A 198 15.30 -0.36 -3.53
CA GLN A 198 15.13 -1.45 -2.55
C GLN A 198 16.02 -2.64 -2.87
N LEU A 199 16.28 -2.91 -4.16
CA LEU A 199 17.18 -4.00 -4.56
C LEU A 199 18.62 -3.73 -4.06
N LEU A 200 19.14 -2.51 -4.27
CA LEU A 200 20.43 -2.08 -3.73
C LEU A 200 20.47 -2.19 -2.20
N MET A 201 19.45 -1.66 -1.54
CA MET A 201 19.35 -1.65 -0.09
C MET A 201 19.29 -3.06 0.50
N GLY A 202 18.45 -3.94 -0.05
CA GLY A 202 18.30 -5.31 0.42
C GLY A 202 19.58 -6.12 0.27
N LEU A 203 20.28 -6.00 -0.85
CA LEU A 203 21.58 -6.65 -1.04
C LEU A 203 22.63 -6.09 -0.08
N GLY A 204 22.73 -4.77 0.06
CA GLY A 204 23.68 -4.14 0.98
C GLY A 204 23.47 -4.60 2.43
N LYS A 205 22.24 -4.51 2.91
CA LYS A 205 21.92 -4.80 4.31
C LYS A 205 21.84 -6.29 4.67
N ARG A 206 21.36 -7.12 3.77
CA ARG A 206 21.06 -8.54 4.08
C ARG A 206 22.05 -9.52 3.47
N LYS A 207 22.37 -9.37 2.18
CA LYS A 207 23.27 -10.28 1.49
C LYS A 207 24.74 -10.03 1.84
N TYR A 208 25.19 -8.79 1.62
CA TYR A 208 26.61 -8.44 1.77
C TYR A 208 26.97 -7.90 3.15
N LYS A 209 25.99 -7.38 3.90
CA LYS A 209 26.21 -6.60 5.15
C LYS A 209 27.21 -5.47 4.93
N SER A 210 27.19 -4.87 3.74
CA SER A 210 28.05 -3.77 3.28
C SER A 210 27.37 -3.06 2.12
N ASP A 211 27.12 -1.77 2.28
CA ASP A 211 26.60 -0.91 1.21
C ASP A 211 27.63 -0.79 0.07
N GLU A 212 28.91 -0.72 0.38
CA GLU A 212 29.99 -0.56 -0.60
C GLU A 212 30.00 -1.73 -1.58
N LYS A 213 29.82 -2.97 -1.11
CA LYS A 213 29.77 -4.16 -1.98
C LYS A 213 28.56 -4.14 -2.90
N ALA A 214 27.40 -3.71 -2.38
CA ALA A 214 26.21 -3.58 -3.19
C ALA A 214 26.36 -2.45 -4.23
N ILE A 215 26.90 -1.30 -3.83
CA ILE A 215 27.19 -0.18 -4.73
C ILE A 215 28.17 -0.59 -5.84
N ASP A 216 29.22 -1.32 -5.51
CA ASP A 216 30.17 -1.85 -6.50
C ASP A 216 29.49 -2.77 -7.51
N LEU A 217 28.65 -3.70 -7.04
CA LEU A 217 27.90 -4.57 -7.93
C LEU A 217 27.04 -3.77 -8.90
N PHE A 218 26.24 -2.81 -8.38
CA PHE A 218 25.33 -2.06 -9.25
C PHE A 218 26.06 -1.09 -10.19
N LYS A 219 27.24 -0.57 -9.80
CA LYS A 219 28.11 0.17 -10.73
C LYS A 219 28.59 -0.70 -11.89
N ARG A 220 28.96 -1.95 -11.63
CA ARG A 220 29.33 -2.91 -12.68
C ARG A 220 28.15 -3.29 -13.56
N ILE A 221 26.95 -3.46 -12.99
CA ILE A 221 25.72 -3.68 -13.75
C ILE A 221 25.39 -2.46 -14.64
N ALA A 222 25.57 -1.24 -14.12
CA ALA A 222 25.31 -0.01 -14.87
C ALA A 222 26.16 0.15 -16.13
N VAL A 223 27.39 -0.41 -16.16
CA VAL A 223 28.24 -0.46 -17.36
C VAL A 223 27.55 -1.18 -18.52
N ASN A 224 26.63 -2.09 -18.22
CA ASN A 224 25.84 -2.83 -19.21
C ASN A 224 24.66 -2.04 -19.80
N GLN A 225 24.57 -0.72 -19.52
CA GLN A 225 23.58 0.18 -20.13
C GLN A 225 22.15 -0.31 -19.90
N VAL A 226 21.75 -0.35 -18.61
CA VAL A 226 20.38 -0.73 -18.21
C VAL A 226 19.38 0.28 -18.73
N GLU A 227 18.34 -0.17 -19.43
CA GLU A 227 17.24 0.67 -19.88
C GLU A 227 16.14 0.73 -18.81
N PHE A 228 15.62 1.94 -18.53
CA PHE A 228 14.68 2.16 -17.45
C PHE A 228 13.26 2.46 -17.97
N HIS A 229 12.27 1.71 -17.46
CA HIS A 229 10.86 1.89 -17.76
C HIS A 229 10.05 1.98 -16.47
N LYS A 230 9.08 2.89 -16.41
CA LYS A 230 8.21 3.07 -15.24
C LYS A 230 7.09 2.02 -15.22
N GLY A 231 6.98 1.33 -14.10
CA GLY A 231 5.88 0.41 -13.83
C GLY A 231 6.22 -1.06 -14.10
N HIS A 232 6.13 -1.87 -13.05
CA HIS A 232 6.49 -3.30 -13.09
C HIS A 232 5.62 -4.12 -14.04
N SER A 233 4.33 -3.76 -14.21
CA SER A 233 3.48 -4.42 -15.22
C SER A 233 4.02 -4.17 -16.63
N GLN A 234 4.50 -2.96 -16.93
CA GLN A 234 5.11 -2.64 -18.22
C GLN A 234 6.41 -3.44 -18.44
N LEU A 235 7.28 -3.51 -17.43
CA LEU A 235 8.50 -4.34 -17.52
C LEU A 235 8.18 -5.79 -17.88
N ALA A 236 7.15 -6.37 -17.25
CA ALA A 236 6.74 -7.73 -17.54
C ALA A 236 6.19 -7.88 -18.97
N GLU A 237 5.45 -6.90 -19.49
CA GLU A 237 4.96 -6.92 -20.88
C GLU A 237 6.11 -6.78 -21.90
N LEU A 238 7.12 -5.93 -21.63
CA LEU A 238 8.31 -5.82 -22.48
C LEU A 238 9.08 -7.15 -22.57
N LEU A 239 9.18 -7.90 -21.44
CA LEU A 239 9.74 -9.25 -21.45
C LEU A 239 8.89 -10.22 -22.29
N VAL A 240 7.57 -10.23 -22.10
CA VAL A 240 6.63 -11.10 -22.87
C VAL A 240 6.75 -10.83 -24.35
N ALA A 241 6.79 -9.55 -24.75
CA ALA A 241 6.89 -9.14 -26.14
C ALA A 241 8.28 -9.40 -26.77
N GLY A 242 9.28 -9.81 -25.98
CA GLY A 242 10.64 -9.97 -26.45
C GLY A 242 11.37 -8.66 -26.79
N GLN A 243 10.87 -7.53 -26.26
CA GLN A 243 11.51 -6.21 -26.43
C GLN A 243 12.66 -6.04 -25.44
N ALA A 244 12.71 -6.83 -24.39
CA ALA A 244 13.82 -6.93 -23.46
C ALA A 244 14.19 -8.38 -23.21
N ALA A 245 15.48 -8.65 -23.02
CA ALA A 245 15.95 -10.01 -22.72
C ALA A 245 15.79 -10.32 -21.22
N VAL A 246 16.15 -9.39 -20.35
CA VAL A 246 16.18 -9.56 -18.89
C VAL A 246 15.62 -8.32 -18.21
N CYS A 247 14.79 -8.54 -17.19
CA CYS A 247 14.40 -7.51 -16.20
C CYS A 247 15.11 -7.84 -14.88
N ILE A 248 15.80 -6.90 -14.31
CA ILE A 248 16.55 -7.11 -13.06
C ILE A 248 15.78 -6.70 -11.81
N THR A 249 14.65 -6.00 -11.96
CA THR A 249 13.80 -5.50 -10.86
C THR A 249 12.33 -5.82 -11.05
N CYS A 250 12.00 -6.95 -11.66
CA CYS A 250 10.60 -7.35 -11.82
C CYS A 250 9.99 -7.86 -10.50
N TYR A 251 8.67 -7.73 -10.34
CA TYR A 251 7.95 -8.38 -9.26
C TYR A 251 7.71 -9.86 -9.56
N SER A 252 8.00 -10.72 -8.59
CA SER A 252 7.88 -12.17 -8.73
C SER A 252 6.47 -12.64 -9.12
N HIS A 253 5.42 -12.00 -8.58
CA HIS A 253 4.03 -12.36 -8.83
C HIS A 253 3.55 -12.02 -10.25
N HIS A 254 4.33 -11.27 -11.04
CA HIS A 254 4.01 -11.00 -12.43
C HIS A 254 4.29 -12.18 -13.38
N PHE A 255 5.15 -13.13 -12.98
CA PHE A 255 5.56 -14.23 -13.84
C PHE A 255 4.51 -15.34 -13.99
N PRO A 256 3.94 -15.93 -12.90
CA PRO A 256 3.08 -17.09 -13.02
C PRO A 256 1.88 -16.91 -13.93
N PRO A 257 1.11 -15.81 -13.87
CA PRO A 257 -0.07 -15.66 -14.74
C PRO A 257 0.28 -15.52 -16.22
N ARG A 258 1.47 -14.99 -16.54
CA ARG A 258 1.95 -14.85 -17.93
C ARG A 258 2.50 -16.17 -18.44
N ILE A 259 3.25 -16.89 -17.63
CA ILE A 259 3.77 -18.24 -17.98
C ILE A 259 2.60 -19.19 -18.23
N LYS A 260 1.53 -19.15 -17.41
CA LYS A 260 0.32 -19.96 -17.65
C LYS A 260 -0.38 -19.65 -18.96
N LYS A 261 -0.23 -18.43 -19.48
CA LYS A 261 -0.73 -18.03 -20.80
C LYS A 261 0.25 -18.34 -21.94
N GLY A 262 1.33 -19.06 -21.66
CA GLY A 262 2.34 -19.47 -22.66
C GLY A 262 3.44 -18.44 -22.90
N ALA A 263 3.59 -17.42 -22.08
CA ALA A 263 4.70 -16.46 -22.22
C ALA A 263 6.06 -17.17 -21.99
N PRO A 264 7.07 -16.93 -22.81
CA PRO A 264 8.38 -17.56 -22.71
C PRO A 264 9.23 -16.87 -21.62
N LEU A 265 8.79 -16.97 -20.38
CA LEU A 265 9.40 -16.27 -19.24
C LEU A 265 9.96 -17.26 -18.22
N GLN A 266 11.08 -16.88 -17.60
CA GLN A 266 11.68 -17.60 -16.49
C GLN A 266 12.06 -16.61 -15.38
N PRO A 267 11.51 -16.75 -14.15
CA PRO A 267 11.93 -15.95 -13.00
C PRO A 267 13.19 -16.53 -12.35
N LEU A 268 14.05 -15.66 -11.83
CA LEU A 268 15.16 -16.02 -10.94
C LEU A 268 14.62 -16.13 -9.51
N LEU A 269 14.32 -17.35 -9.07
CA LEU A 269 13.77 -17.60 -7.74
C LEU A 269 14.80 -18.15 -6.74
N SER A 270 16.09 -18.10 -7.06
CA SER A 270 17.17 -18.44 -6.10
C SER A 270 17.28 -17.40 -4.98
N GLU A 271 17.12 -16.13 -5.33
CA GLU A 271 17.21 -15.01 -4.42
C GLU A 271 16.35 -13.82 -4.88
N GLY A 272 16.10 -12.88 -3.97
CA GLY A 272 15.38 -11.64 -4.27
C GLY A 272 15.26 -10.75 -3.04
N VAL A 273 15.00 -9.47 -3.25
CA VAL A 273 14.72 -8.55 -2.15
C VAL A 273 13.22 -8.50 -1.90
N GLY A 274 12.84 -8.68 -0.65
CA GLY A 274 11.44 -8.65 -0.23
C GLY A 274 11.12 -7.41 0.60
N GLU A 275 9.89 -6.96 0.50
CA GLU A 275 9.32 -5.93 1.37
C GLU A 275 7.84 -6.22 1.66
N VAL A 276 7.26 -5.48 2.58
CA VAL A 276 5.81 -5.47 2.80
C VAL A 276 5.15 -4.83 1.57
N GLY A 277 4.34 -5.60 0.85
CA GLY A 277 3.61 -5.15 -0.35
C GLY A 277 2.37 -4.35 0.02
N GLY A 278 1.62 -4.86 0.99
CA GLY A 278 0.43 -4.24 1.54
C GLY A 278 0.31 -4.44 3.04
N SER A 279 -0.49 -3.62 3.66
CA SER A 279 -0.78 -3.68 5.09
C SER A 279 -2.22 -3.29 5.38
N VAL A 280 -2.68 -3.61 6.56
CA VAL A 280 -3.94 -3.09 7.11
C VAL A 280 -3.65 -2.24 8.33
N THR A 281 -4.26 -1.06 8.38
CA THR A 281 -4.29 -0.17 9.53
C THR A 281 -5.66 0.49 9.64
N ILE A 282 -6.05 0.90 10.85
CA ILE A 282 -7.30 1.63 11.11
C ILE A 282 -6.98 3.12 11.16
N LEU A 283 -7.77 3.93 10.46
CA LEU A 283 -7.65 5.38 10.55
C LEU A 283 -8.11 5.88 11.93
N LYS A 284 -7.36 6.81 12.51
CA LYS A 284 -7.70 7.41 13.80
C LYS A 284 -8.97 8.23 13.65
N GLY A 285 -10.01 7.86 14.40
CA GLY A 285 -11.33 8.48 14.26
C GLY A 285 -12.19 7.86 13.13
N ALA A 286 -11.88 6.63 12.73
CA ALA A 286 -12.68 5.87 11.76
C ALA A 286 -14.18 5.96 12.08
N PRO A 287 -15.04 6.31 11.10
CA PRO A 287 -16.49 6.45 11.32
C PRO A 287 -17.19 5.15 11.75
N ASN A 288 -16.64 3.99 11.31
CA ASN A 288 -17.24 2.69 11.55
C ASN A 288 -16.22 1.75 12.26
N PRO A 289 -15.91 2.00 13.55
CA PRO A 289 -14.79 1.36 14.23
C PRO A 289 -14.96 -0.16 14.41
N ALA A 290 -16.17 -0.70 14.57
CA ALA A 290 -16.37 -2.14 14.65
C ALA A 290 -16.20 -2.82 13.29
N ALA A 291 -16.71 -2.22 12.21
CA ALA A 291 -16.49 -2.72 10.85
C ALA A 291 -15.01 -2.63 10.46
N ALA A 292 -14.32 -1.55 10.85
CA ALA A 292 -12.87 -1.41 10.63
C ALA A 292 -12.07 -2.50 11.34
N LEU A 293 -12.36 -2.75 12.61
CA LEU A 293 -11.67 -3.80 13.37
C LEU A 293 -11.99 -5.19 12.83
N LEU A 294 -13.24 -5.43 12.43
CA LEU A 294 -13.66 -6.69 11.79
C LEU A 294 -12.87 -6.96 10.50
N TRP A 295 -12.77 -5.95 9.61
CA TRP A 295 -11.97 -6.06 8.40
C TRP A 295 -10.50 -6.30 8.73
N ALA A 296 -9.90 -5.50 9.63
CA ALA A 296 -8.49 -5.60 9.97
C ALA A 296 -8.14 -7.01 10.47
N ARG A 297 -8.94 -7.57 11.35
CA ARG A 297 -8.76 -8.93 11.87
C ARG A 297 -8.94 -10.00 10.81
N TRP A 298 -10.02 -9.90 10.01
CA TRP A 298 -10.26 -10.86 8.93
C TRP A 298 -9.14 -10.83 7.89
N ALA A 299 -8.71 -9.64 7.45
CA ALA A 299 -7.69 -9.51 6.42
C ALA A 299 -6.35 -10.18 6.77
N VAL A 300 -6.02 -10.24 8.07
CA VAL A 300 -4.79 -10.87 8.55
C VAL A 300 -5.00 -12.25 9.19
N SER A 301 -6.24 -12.75 9.23
CA SER A 301 -6.53 -14.13 9.60
C SER A 301 -6.10 -15.10 8.50
N GLU A 302 -5.96 -16.38 8.81
CA GLU A 302 -5.71 -17.38 7.77
C GLU A 302 -6.78 -17.39 6.68
N GLU A 303 -8.06 -17.15 7.03
CA GLU A 303 -9.17 -17.09 6.07
C GLU A 303 -8.97 -15.95 5.07
N GLY A 304 -8.77 -14.73 5.56
CA GLY A 304 -8.53 -13.56 4.72
C GLY A 304 -7.25 -13.72 3.88
N GLN A 305 -6.20 -14.23 4.47
CA GLN A 305 -4.92 -14.45 3.79
C GLN A 305 -5.01 -15.51 2.67
N ARG A 306 -5.89 -16.52 2.81
CA ARG A 306 -6.21 -17.43 1.69
C ARG A 306 -6.91 -16.69 0.54
N ALA A 307 -7.73 -15.67 0.82
CA ALA A 307 -8.32 -14.85 -0.24
C ALA A 307 -7.25 -14.01 -0.96
N TYR A 308 -6.29 -13.43 -0.24
CA TYR A 308 -5.13 -12.78 -0.87
C TYR A 308 -4.31 -13.76 -1.72
N ALA A 309 -4.06 -14.98 -1.23
CA ALA A 309 -3.38 -16.01 -2.03
C ALA A 309 -4.13 -16.35 -3.33
N GLN A 310 -5.47 -16.50 -3.26
CA GLN A 310 -6.32 -16.78 -4.44
C GLN A 310 -6.32 -15.60 -5.42
N ALA A 311 -6.18 -14.38 -4.93
CA ALA A 311 -5.99 -13.20 -5.75
C ALA A 311 -4.62 -13.16 -6.46
N GLY A 312 -3.67 -14.03 -6.06
CA GLY A 312 -2.33 -14.11 -6.62
C GLY A 312 -1.29 -13.28 -5.87
N GLU A 313 -1.70 -12.69 -4.74
CA GLU A 313 -0.76 -12.01 -3.84
C GLU A 313 0.09 -13.04 -3.07
N THR A 314 1.18 -12.59 -2.48
CA THR A 314 1.99 -13.41 -1.58
C THR A 314 1.58 -13.16 -0.13
N PRO A 315 0.79 -14.03 0.50
CA PRO A 315 0.29 -13.80 1.85
C PRO A 315 1.41 -13.52 2.86
N ALA A 316 1.17 -12.59 3.77
CA ALA A 316 2.11 -12.28 4.84
C ALA A 316 1.99 -13.25 6.03
N HIS A 317 0.85 -13.93 6.19
CA HIS A 317 0.63 -14.90 7.26
C HIS A 317 1.51 -16.15 7.08
N PRO A 318 2.28 -16.57 8.09
CA PRO A 318 3.28 -17.64 7.94
C PRO A 318 2.68 -19.01 7.58
N ASN A 319 1.44 -19.28 8.01
CA ASN A 319 0.76 -20.56 7.75
C ASN A 319 0.03 -20.59 6.39
N VAL A 320 -0.01 -19.49 5.64
CA VAL A 320 -0.70 -19.44 4.34
C VAL A 320 0.33 -19.34 3.23
N GLN A 321 0.33 -20.32 2.34
CA GLN A 321 1.22 -20.33 1.19
C GLN A 321 0.57 -19.61 0.00
N PRO A 322 1.34 -18.90 -0.82
CA PRO A 322 0.85 -18.39 -2.09
C PRO A 322 0.42 -19.54 -3.01
N THR A 323 -0.57 -19.30 -3.85
CA THR A 323 -1.05 -20.31 -4.82
C THR A 323 -0.03 -20.63 -5.92
N GLU A 324 0.95 -19.75 -6.10
CA GLU A 324 2.00 -19.86 -7.10
C GLU A 324 3.38 -19.77 -6.47
N LYS A 325 4.39 -20.35 -7.13
CA LYS A 325 5.78 -20.23 -6.68
C LYS A 325 6.31 -18.84 -7.02
N VAL A 326 6.13 -17.89 -6.11
CA VAL A 326 6.54 -16.48 -6.27
C VAL A 326 7.56 -16.02 -5.23
N ARG A 327 7.70 -16.75 -4.13
CA ARG A 327 8.67 -16.44 -3.08
C ARG A 327 10.06 -16.98 -3.47
N PRO A 328 11.10 -16.13 -3.47
CA PRO A 328 12.47 -16.61 -3.71
C PRO A 328 12.93 -17.54 -2.58
N ALA A 329 13.87 -18.44 -2.92
CA ALA A 329 14.44 -19.38 -1.95
C ALA A 329 15.22 -18.66 -0.85
N THR A 330 15.91 -17.57 -1.20
CA THR A 330 16.61 -16.68 -0.26
C THR A 330 16.02 -15.26 -0.37
N PRO A 331 14.99 -14.91 0.43
CA PRO A 331 14.45 -13.57 0.45
C PRO A 331 15.27 -12.66 1.39
N TYR A 332 15.76 -11.55 0.86
CA TYR A 332 16.42 -10.48 1.63
C TYR A 332 15.37 -9.45 2.06
N MET A 333 14.65 -9.74 3.14
CA MET A 333 13.52 -8.92 3.60
C MET A 333 13.97 -7.58 4.17
N LEU A 334 13.44 -6.48 3.63
CA LEU A 334 13.49 -5.15 4.23
C LEU A 334 12.45 -5.05 5.36
N THR A 335 12.77 -4.26 6.38
CA THR A 335 11.86 -4.00 7.50
C THR A 335 11.18 -2.64 7.35
N ALA A 336 10.02 -2.47 7.97
CA ALA A 336 9.29 -1.22 7.93
C ALA A 336 10.07 -0.03 8.52
N ASP A 337 10.92 -0.28 9.54
CA ASP A 337 11.73 0.76 10.18
C ASP A 337 12.83 1.31 9.28
N GLU A 338 13.18 0.57 8.23
CA GLU A 338 14.23 0.96 7.29
C GLU A 338 13.77 2.01 6.27
N VAL A 339 12.47 2.30 6.22
CA VAL A 339 11.90 3.38 5.37
C VAL A 339 12.59 4.72 5.57
N LYS A 340 13.04 5.02 6.80
CA LYS A 340 13.82 6.23 7.12
C LYS A 340 15.12 6.37 6.33
N GLU A 341 15.64 5.26 5.81
CA GLU A 341 16.86 5.22 5.01
C GLU A 341 16.61 5.28 3.50
N PHE A 342 15.35 5.17 3.05
CA PHE A 342 14.98 5.20 1.63
C PHE A 342 15.58 6.40 0.87
N PRO A 343 15.53 7.64 1.39
CA PRO A 343 16.14 8.77 0.68
C PRO A 343 17.63 8.61 0.37
N LYS A 344 18.39 7.95 1.27
CA LYS A 344 19.81 7.63 1.06
C LYS A 344 19.99 6.67 -0.12
N TYR A 345 19.22 5.58 -0.14
CA TYR A 345 19.35 4.56 -1.18
C TYR A 345 18.76 5.00 -2.51
N GLU A 346 17.69 5.78 -2.51
CA GLU A 346 17.16 6.42 -3.72
C GLU A 346 18.21 7.33 -4.38
N LYS A 347 18.89 8.16 -3.59
CA LYS A 347 19.96 9.01 -4.09
C LYS A 347 21.10 8.18 -4.68
N LEU A 348 21.57 7.16 -3.97
CA LEU A 348 22.62 6.26 -4.45
C LEU A 348 22.23 5.55 -5.75
N TRP A 349 21.00 5.06 -5.85
CA TRP A 349 20.48 4.40 -7.05
C TRP A 349 20.50 5.34 -8.25
N LYS A 350 19.99 6.58 -8.06
CA LYS A 350 20.00 7.61 -9.10
C LYS A 350 21.41 7.97 -9.55
N GLU A 351 22.34 8.10 -8.60
CA GLU A 351 23.77 8.39 -8.90
C GLU A 351 24.44 7.26 -9.69
N ILE A 352 24.23 6.00 -9.29
CA ILE A 352 24.80 4.81 -9.95
C ILE A 352 24.34 4.70 -11.41
N PHE A 353 23.06 4.90 -11.64
CA PHE A 353 22.44 4.72 -12.95
C PHE A 353 22.25 6.05 -13.73
N GLN A 354 22.73 7.16 -13.19
CA GLN A 354 22.63 8.52 -13.78
C GLN A 354 21.19 8.92 -14.11
N LEU A 355 20.23 8.55 -13.24
CA LEU A 355 18.82 8.87 -13.39
C LEU A 355 18.53 10.31 -12.94
N ARG A 356 17.59 10.99 -13.64
CA ARG A 356 17.16 12.36 -13.34
C ARG A 356 15.98 12.41 -12.35
#